data_3b22cda7796d87dea0f70ec54e1ca0a4
#
_entry.id   3b22cda7796d87dea0f70ec54e1ca0a4
#
_cell.length_a   1.000
_cell.length_b   1.000
_cell.length_c   1.000
_cell.angle_alpha   90.00
_cell.angle_beta   90.00
_cell.angle_gamma   90.00
#
_symmetry.space_group_name_H-M   'P 1'
#
loop_
_entity.id
_entity.type
_entity.pdbx_description
1 polymer ?
#
loop_
_entity_poly.entity_id
_entity_poly.type
_entity_poly.pdbx_seq_one_letter_code
_entity_poly.pdbx_strand_id
1 'polypeptide(L)'
;MSALETRGLGLIPMVIEQSGRGERSYDIYSRLLRERIVFLVGPVNDAVANLVVAQLLFLESENPDKDVFLYINSPGGSVTAGMAIYDTMNFIKPDVSTLCTGMAASMGAFLLAAGTKGKRVALPNSKIMIHQVLGGAQGQATDIEIHAKDILKTKAVMNRILAEKTGQPIEKVERDTERDYFLDAEEAKAYGLVDQVLAHRP
;
A
#
# COMPACT_ATOMS: atom_id res chain seq x y z
N MET A 1 -14.32 -22.96 -10.63
CA MET A 1 -14.50 -22.35 -9.29
C MET A 1 -15.93 -22.58 -8.86
N SER A 2 -16.15 -23.34 -7.80
CA SER A 2 -17.50 -23.76 -7.39
C SER A 2 -18.22 -22.60 -6.66
N ALA A 3 -19.55 -22.59 -6.76
CA ALA A 3 -20.42 -21.60 -6.10
C ALA A 3 -20.28 -21.54 -4.55
N LEU A 4 -19.47 -22.43 -3.96
CA LEU A 4 -19.18 -22.47 -2.52
C LEU A 4 -18.05 -21.50 -2.11
N GLU A 5 -17.12 -21.16 -3.03
CA GLU A 5 -16.03 -20.23 -2.72
C GLU A 5 -16.51 -18.76 -2.60
N THR A 6 -17.63 -18.44 -3.20
CA THR A 6 -18.21 -17.08 -3.13
C THR A 6 -18.97 -16.81 -1.82
N ARG A 7 -19.26 -17.86 -1.04
CA ARG A 7 -19.99 -17.73 0.25
C ARG A 7 -19.09 -17.45 1.47
N GLY A 8 -17.77 -17.43 1.30
CA GLY A 8 -16.82 -17.14 2.36
C GLY A 8 -16.46 -15.64 2.53
N LEU A 9 -16.98 -14.77 1.67
CA LEU A 9 -16.91 -13.33 1.92
C LEU A 9 -17.94 -13.01 2.99
N GLY A 10 -17.48 -12.90 4.25
CA GLY A 10 -18.32 -12.51 5.37
C GLY A 10 -19.13 -11.27 5.02
N LEU A 11 -20.39 -11.25 5.43
CA LEU A 11 -21.25 -10.08 5.29
C LEU A 11 -20.51 -8.87 5.88
N ILE A 12 -20.31 -7.84 5.06
CA ILE A 12 -19.72 -6.58 5.55
C ILE A 12 -20.67 -6.03 6.61
N PRO A 13 -20.23 -5.84 7.87
CA PRO A 13 -21.11 -5.39 8.95
C PRO A 13 -21.66 -4.00 8.66
N MET A 14 -22.94 -3.80 8.97
CA MET A 14 -23.57 -2.49 8.96
C MET A 14 -23.54 -1.89 10.36
N VAL A 15 -23.27 -0.60 10.43
CA VAL A 15 -23.32 0.20 11.67
C VAL A 15 -24.39 1.30 11.53
N ILE A 16 -25.14 1.54 12.61
CA ILE A 16 -26.15 2.57 12.67
C ILE A 16 -25.62 3.71 13.53
N GLU A 17 -25.58 4.90 12.97
CA GLU A 17 -25.20 6.12 13.66
C GLU A 17 -26.45 6.95 13.93
N GLN A 18 -26.70 7.24 15.22
CA GLN A 18 -27.81 8.10 15.62
C GLN A 18 -27.31 9.55 15.71
N SER A 19 -28.02 10.46 15.08
CA SER A 19 -27.76 11.90 15.14
C SER A 19 -29.05 12.65 15.47
N GLY A 20 -28.95 13.91 15.86
CA GLY A 20 -30.13 14.78 16.07
C GLY A 20 -31.01 14.96 14.81
N ARG A 21 -30.57 14.47 13.64
CA ARG A 21 -31.29 14.50 12.36
C ARG A 21 -31.83 13.13 11.94
N GLY A 22 -31.77 12.11 12.81
CA GLY A 22 -32.21 10.75 12.54
C GLY A 22 -31.10 9.72 12.50
N GLU A 23 -31.47 8.49 12.13
CA GLU A 23 -30.56 7.36 12.00
C GLU A 23 -29.97 7.28 10.59
N ARG A 24 -28.67 6.96 10.47
CA ARG A 24 -28.01 6.64 9.22
C ARG A 24 -27.29 5.31 9.32
N SER A 25 -27.48 4.46 8.35
CA SER A 25 -26.80 3.18 8.22
C SER A 25 -25.61 3.31 7.27
N TYR A 26 -24.46 2.77 7.67
CA TYR A 26 -23.24 2.67 6.88
C TYR A 26 -22.71 1.25 6.94
N ASP A 27 -22.09 0.75 5.87
CA ASP A 27 -21.18 -0.37 6.03
C ASP A 27 -19.94 0.09 6.82
N ILE A 28 -19.21 -0.86 7.43
CA ILE A 28 -18.10 -0.53 8.31
C ILE A 28 -16.97 0.22 7.58
N TYR A 29 -16.69 -0.08 6.32
CA TYR A 29 -15.64 0.60 5.54
C TYR A 29 -16.06 2.03 5.21
N SER A 30 -17.30 2.26 4.78
CA SER A 30 -17.83 3.60 4.55
C SER A 30 -17.84 4.44 5.83
N ARG A 31 -18.11 3.81 6.99
CA ARG A 31 -18.05 4.51 8.27
C ARG A 31 -16.61 4.90 8.63
N LEU A 32 -15.63 4.01 8.42
CA LEU A 32 -14.22 4.29 8.68
C LEU A 32 -13.62 5.28 7.66
N LEU A 33 -14.11 5.31 6.43
CA LEU A 33 -13.72 6.32 5.44
C LEU A 33 -14.04 7.75 5.91
N ARG A 34 -15.11 7.96 6.66
CA ARG A 34 -15.42 9.26 7.28
C ARG A 34 -14.38 9.69 8.34
N GLU A 35 -13.69 8.73 8.94
CA GLU A 35 -12.52 8.97 9.79
C GLU A 35 -11.20 9.06 8.99
N ARG A 36 -11.33 9.16 7.65
CA ARG A 36 -10.24 9.27 6.69
C ARG A 36 -9.34 8.02 6.62
N ILE A 37 -9.88 6.86 7.01
CA ILE A 37 -9.18 5.57 6.97
C ILE A 37 -9.54 4.85 5.67
N VAL A 38 -8.52 4.55 4.88
CA VAL A 38 -8.57 3.78 3.64
C VAL A 38 -7.87 2.44 3.87
N PHE A 39 -8.43 1.36 3.35
CA PHE A 39 -7.85 0.02 3.46
C PHE A 39 -7.26 -0.46 2.15
N LEU A 40 -6.01 -0.91 2.20
CA LEU A 40 -5.35 -1.66 1.14
C LEU A 40 -5.14 -3.10 1.64
N VAL A 41 -6.10 -3.97 1.35
CA VAL A 41 -6.12 -5.36 1.83
C VAL A 41 -6.13 -6.34 0.66
N GLY A 42 -5.30 -7.40 0.78
CA GLY A 42 -5.16 -8.40 -0.26
C GLY A 42 -4.27 -7.96 -1.43
N PRO A 43 -4.33 -8.69 -2.57
CA PRO A 43 -3.48 -8.40 -3.73
C PRO A 43 -3.76 -7.05 -4.36
N VAL A 44 -2.70 -6.31 -4.72
CA VAL A 44 -2.78 -5.06 -5.48
C VAL A 44 -3.06 -5.38 -6.95
N ASN A 45 -4.23 -4.96 -7.43
CA ASN A 45 -4.65 -5.05 -8.82
C ASN A 45 -5.36 -3.75 -9.23
N ASP A 46 -5.74 -3.65 -10.51
CA ASP A 46 -6.34 -2.42 -11.05
C ASP A 46 -7.66 -2.04 -10.35
N ALA A 47 -8.49 -3.02 -9.98
CA ALA A 47 -9.76 -2.75 -9.29
C ALA A 47 -9.52 -2.16 -7.89
N VAL A 48 -8.60 -2.77 -7.13
CA VAL A 48 -8.21 -2.27 -5.79
C VAL A 48 -7.53 -0.91 -5.90
N ALA A 49 -6.63 -0.72 -6.87
CA ALA A 49 -5.93 0.55 -7.06
C ALA A 49 -6.91 1.68 -7.39
N ASN A 50 -7.82 1.47 -8.33
CA ASN A 50 -8.83 2.47 -8.70
C ASN A 50 -9.73 2.85 -7.51
N LEU A 51 -10.08 1.88 -6.67
CA LEU A 51 -10.88 2.14 -5.47
C LEU A 51 -10.10 2.97 -4.43
N VAL A 52 -8.83 2.65 -4.19
CA VAL A 52 -7.97 3.44 -3.29
C VAL A 52 -7.76 4.85 -3.82
N VAL A 53 -7.44 4.99 -5.12
CA VAL A 53 -7.28 6.30 -5.78
C VAL A 53 -8.54 7.15 -5.65
N ALA A 54 -9.73 6.58 -5.92
CA ALA A 54 -11.00 7.29 -5.78
C ALA A 54 -11.24 7.78 -4.34
N GLN A 55 -10.91 6.95 -3.33
CA GLN A 55 -11.03 7.32 -1.92
C GLN A 55 -10.04 8.43 -1.54
N LEU A 56 -8.79 8.38 -2.01
CA LEU A 56 -7.81 9.43 -1.77
C LEU A 56 -8.27 10.78 -2.31
N LEU A 57 -8.72 10.82 -3.58
CA LEU A 57 -9.25 12.03 -4.22
C LEU A 57 -10.52 12.56 -3.53
N PHE A 58 -11.41 11.66 -3.12
CA PHE A 58 -12.61 12.03 -2.36
C PHE A 58 -12.24 12.70 -1.03
N LEU A 59 -11.30 12.10 -0.26
CA LEU A 59 -10.87 12.64 1.02
C LEU A 59 -10.14 13.97 0.89
N GLU A 60 -9.38 14.18 -0.18
CA GLU A 60 -8.81 15.48 -0.49
C GLU A 60 -9.90 16.52 -0.73
N SER A 61 -10.92 16.20 -1.54
CA SER A 61 -12.04 17.11 -1.83
C SER A 61 -12.84 17.49 -0.59
N GLU A 62 -12.97 16.58 0.38
CA GLU A 62 -13.67 16.83 1.66
C GLU A 62 -12.87 17.75 2.58
N ASN A 63 -11.57 17.52 2.71
CA ASN A 63 -10.68 18.38 3.50
C ASN A 63 -9.21 18.18 3.10
N PRO A 64 -8.62 19.12 2.36
CA PRO A 64 -7.23 19.00 1.89
C PRO A 64 -6.16 19.22 2.97
N ASP A 65 -6.53 19.68 4.16
CA ASP A 65 -5.58 20.01 5.24
C ASP A 65 -5.49 18.91 6.32
N LYS A 66 -6.30 17.85 6.20
CA LYS A 66 -6.28 16.72 7.13
C LYS A 66 -5.64 15.49 6.52
N ASP A 67 -4.81 14.81 7.32
CA ASP A 67 -4.17 13.56 6.92
C ASP A 67 -5.16 12.48 6.47
N VAL A 68 -4.70 11.63 5.56
CA VAL A 68 -5.36 10.38 5.18
C VAL A 68 -4.58 9.22 5.81
N PHE A 69 -5.29 8.20 6.29
CA PHE A 69 -4.69 7.01 6.91
C PHE A 69 -4.88 5.80 5.99
N LEU A 70 -3.78 5.29 5.42
CA LEU A 70 -3.79 4.10 4.57
C LEU A 70 -3.33 2.88 5.38
N TYR A 71 -4.28 2.00 5.70
CA TYR A 71 -4.04 0.75 6.43
C TYR A 71 -3.73 -0.37 5.45
N ILE A 72 -2.56 -1.00 5.58
CA ILE A 72 -2.02 -1.96 4.62
C ILE A 72 -1.93 -3.35 5.25
N ASN A 73 -2.59 -4.31 4.61
CA ASN A 73 -2.42 -5.75 4.83
C ASN A 73 -2.42 -6.46 3.46
N SER A 74 -1.27 -6.44 2.78
CA SER A 74 -1.16 -6.82 1.37
C SER A 74 0.10 -7.62 1.07
N PRO A 75 0.00 -8.70 0.29
CA PRO A 75 1.16 -9.42 -0.25
C PRO A 75 1.83 -8.69 -1.42
N GLY A 76 1.32 -7.52 -1.83
CA GLY A 76 1.74 -6.84 -3.06
C GLY A 76 0.91 -7.23 -4.28
N GLY A 77 1.47 -7.08 -5.48
CA GLY A 77 0.77 -7.38 -6.73
C GLY A 77 1.26 -6.55 -7.91
N SER A 78 0.34 -6.11 -8.76
CA SER A 78 0.65 -5.37 -9.98
C SER A 78 1.41 -4.07 -9.70
N VAL A 79 2.56 -3.91 -10.37
CA VAL A 79 3.41 -2.72 -10.24
C VAL A 79 2.69 -1.48 -10.77
N THR A 80 2.06 -1.58 -11.95
CA THR A 80 1.34 -0.44 -12.56
C THR A 80 0.17 0.02 -11.70
N ALA A 81 -0.60 -0.91 -11.13
CA ALA A 81 -1.68 -0.61 -10.21
C ALA A 81 -1.16 0.04 -8.92
N GLY A 82 -0.05 -0.45 -8.37
CA GLY A 82 0.60 0.15 -7.19
C GLY A 82 1.18 1.52 -7.46
N MET A 83 1.77 1.75 -8.65
CA MET A 83 2.27 3.07 -9.04
C MET A 83 1.14 4.10 -9.19
N ALA A 84 -0.04 3.70 -9.63
CA ALA A 84 -1.21 4.60 -9.65
C ALA A 84 -1.59 5.08 -8.23
N ILE A 85 -1.53 4.19 -7.23
CA ILE A 85 -1.73 4.58 -5.83
C ILE A 85 -0.60 5.51 -5.36
N TYR A 86 0.66 5.13 -5.62
CA TYR A 86 1.85 5.90 -5.23
C TYR A 86 1.82 7.32 -5.77
N ASP A 87 1.58 7.46 -7.07
CA ASP A 87 1.52 8.78 -7.71
C ASP A 87 0.37 9.61 -7.15
N THR A 88 -0.79 9.01 -6.88
CA THR A 88 -1.92 9.70 -6.25
C THR A 88 -1.59 10.14 -4.83
N MET A 89 -0.92 9.31 -4.02
CA MET A 89 -0.47 9.70 -2.67
C MET A 89 0.45 10.93 -2.69
N ASN A 90 1.28 11.07 -3.74
CA ASN A 90 2.16 12.23 -3.89
C ASN A 90 1.48 13.42 -4.59
N PHE A 91 0.40 13.19 -5.34
CA PHE A 91 -0.32 14.22 -6.10
C PHE A 91 -1.29 15.01 -5.22
N ILE A 92 -1.98 14.36 -4.29
CA ILE A 92 -2.93 14.99 -3.39
C ILE A 92 -2.24 15.87 -2.35
N LYS A 93 -2.93 16.91 -1.87
CA LYS A 93 -2.41 17.83 -0.86
C LYS A 93 -2.29 17.22 0.55
N PRO A 94 -3.23 16.39 1.03
CA PRO A 94 -3.13 15.78 2.35
C PRO A 94 -1.89 14.90 2.50
N ASP A 95 -1.28 14.91 3.68
CA ASP A 95 -0.32 13.89 4.05
C ASP A 95 -0.99 12.51 4.12
N VAL A 96 -0.31 11.48 3.62
CA VAL A 96 -0.77 10.11 3.72
C VAL A 96 0.05 9.36 4.77
N SER A 97 -0.58 9.12 5.92
CA SER A 97 -0.03 8.24 6.96
C SER A 97 -0.27 6.78 6.56
N THR A 98 0.77 5.95 6.58
CA THR A 98 0.66 4.53 6.25
C THR A 98 0.83 3.68 7.50
N LEU A 99 0.03 2.61 7.62
CA LEU A 99 0.10 1.70 8.77
C LEU A 99 0.03 0.25 8.31
N CYS A 100 1.06 -0.53 8.62
CA CYS A 100 1.06 -1.97 8.36
C CYS A 100 0.31 -2.74 9.46
N THR A 101 -0.74 -3.47 9.05
CA THR A 101 -1.50 -4.38 9.91
C THR A 101 -1.35 -5.81 9.40
N GLY A 102 -0.50 -6.62 10.03
CA GLY A 102 -0.24 -7.99 9.59
C GLY A 102 0.91 -8.08 8.60
N MET A 103 0.70 -7.79 7.31
CA MET A 103 1.73 -7.91 6.29
C MET A 103 1.75 -6.72 5.33
N ALA A 104 2.95 -6.28 4.98
CA ALA A 104 3.19 -5.44 3.82
C ALA A 104 4.35 -6.03 3.01
N ALA A 105 4.05 -6.68 1.88
CA ALA A 105 5.05 -7.35 1.05
C ALA A 105 5.09 -6.77 -0.36
N SER A 106 6.28 -6.76 -0.99
CA SER A 106 6.46 -6.33 -2.38
C SER A 106 5.87 -4.93 -2.62
N MET A 107 4.91 -4.78 -3.53
CA MET A 107 4.21 -3.50 -3.77
C MET A 107 3.52 -2.98 -2.50
N GLY A 108 3.09 -3.84 -1.57
CA GLY A 108 2.55 -3.42 -0.27
C GLY A 108 3.60 -2.74 0.62
N ALA A 109 4.83 -3.27 0.65
CA ALA A 109 5.96 -2.66 1.36
C ALA A 109 6.40 -1.35 0.71
N PHE A 110 6.38 -1.29 -0.62
CA PHE A 110 6.66 -0.08 -1.36
C PHE A 110 5.68 1.04 -1.02
N LEU A 111 4.38 0.75 -1.00
CA LEU A 111 3.34 1.72 -0.63
C LEU A 111 3.40 2.11 0.86
N LEU A 112 3.79 1.18 1.74
CA LEU A 112 4.03 1.47 3.15
C LEU A 112 5.17 2.50 3.30
N ALA A 113 6.29 2.28 2.63
CA ALA A 113 7.44 3.18 2.65
C ALA A 113 7.16 4.53 1.95
N ALA A 114 6.18 4.56 1.04
CA ALA A 114 5.78 5.75 0.29
C ALA A 114 5.00 6.78 1.12
N GLY A 115 4.49 6.40 2.30
CA GLY A 115 3.80 7.33 3.20
C GLY A 115 4.64 8.56 3.55
N THR A 116 3.97 9.59 4.04
CA THR A 116 4.62 10.83 4.47
C THR A 116 5.63 10.54 5.58
N LYS A 117 6.85 11.03 5.42
CA LYS A 117 7.93 10.80 6.39
C LYS A 117 7.54 11.29 7.79
N GLY A 118 7.81 10.46 8.79
CA GLY A 118 7.39 10.67 10.18
C GLY A 118 6.01 10.09 10.50
N LYS A 119 5.24 9.68 9.46
CA LYS A 119 3.86 9.17 9.60
C LYS A 119 3.69 7.74 9.09
N ARG A 120 4.80 6.99 8.91
CA ARG A 120 4.80 5.60 8.47
C ARG A 120 4.93 4.69 9.69
N VAL A 121 3.99 3.78 9.87
CA VAL A 121 3.83 3.00 11.10
C VAL A 121 3.74 1.50 10.81
N ALA A 122 4.29 0.67 11.69
CA ALA A 122 4.02 -0.76 11.74
C ALA A 122 3.49 -1.15 13.12
N LEU A 123 2.59 -2.12 13.18
CA LEU A 123 2.23 -2.78 14.42
C LEU A 123 3.34 -3.78 14.81
N PRO A 124 3.54 -4.11 16.11
CA PRO A 124 4.70 -4.86 16.59
C PRO A 124 4.92 -6.23 15.93
N ASN A 125 3.84 -6.91 15.53
CA ASN A 125 3.89 -8.23 14.90
C ASN A 125 3.73 -8.17 13.37
N SER A 126 3.87 -6.99 12.78
CA SER A 126 3.80 -6.84 11.33
C SER A 126 5.02 -7.45 10.65
N LYS A 127 4.78 -8.06 9.50
CA LYS A 127 5.81 -8.63 8.63
C LYS A 127 5.95 -7.78 7.38
N ILE A 128 7.14 -7.30 7.11
CA ILE A 128 7.45 -6.50 5.93
C ILE A 128 8.38 -7.30 5.03
N MET A 129 8.18 -7.26 3.71
CA MET A 129 9.05 -7.92 2.76
C MET A 129 9.26 -7.05 1.53
N ILE A 130 10.53 -6.85 1.18
CA ILE A 130 10.94 -6.18 -0.05
C ILE A 130 11.62 -7.15 -0.99
N HIS A 131 11.40 -6.99 -2.28
CA HIS A 131 12.07 -7.72 -3.34
C HIS A 131 11.98 -6.98 -4.67
N GLN A 132 12.74 -7.43 -5.68
CA GLN A 132 12.72 -6.83 -7.01
C GLN A 132 11.40 -7.07 -7.75
N VAL A 133 11.22 -6.32 -8.82
CA VAL A 133 10.10 -6.49 -9.75
C VAL A 133 10.13 -7.90 -10.35
N LEU A 134 8.99 -8.59 -10.29
CA LEU A 134 8.75 -9.84 -10.98
C LEU A 134 8.07 -9.56 -12.32
N GLY A 135 8.52 -10.19 -13.37
CA GLY A 135 7.94 -10.06 -14.69
C GLY A 135 8.35 -11.20 -15.61
N GLY A 136 7.63 -11.34 -16.70
CA GLY A 136 7.93 -12.32 -17.75
C GLY A 136 7.31 -11.87 -19.07
N ALA A 137 7.82 -12.40 -20.19
CA ALA A 137 7.31 -12.15 -21.50
C ALA A 137 7.36 -13.42 -22.35
N GLN A 138 6.38 -13.58 -23.24
CA GLN A 138 6.33 -14.60 -24.28
C GLN A 138 6.03 -13.93 -25.61
N GLY A 139 6.60 -14.45 -26.69
CA GLY A 139 6.39 -13.91 -28.03
C GLY A 139 7.62 -14.03 -28.90
N GLN A 140 7.72 -13.15 -29.90
CA GLN A 140 8.91 -13.07 -30.77
C GLN A 140 10.11 -12.54 -29.97
N ALA A 141 11.33 -12.90 -30.40
CA ALA A 141 12.56 -12.53 -29.71
C ALA A 141 12.67 -11.00 -29.46
N THR A 142 12.30 -10.19 -30.43
CA THR A 142 12.30 -8.72 -30.31
C THR A 142 11.31 -8.23 -29.26
N ASP A 143 10.11 -8.84 -29.18
CA ASP A 143 9.12 -8.47 -28.16
C ASP A 143 9.61 -8.83 -26.75
N ILE A 144 10.23 -9.98 -26.58
CA ILE A 144 10.84 -10.41 -25.33
C ILE A 144 11.92 -9.42 -24.90
N GLU A 145 12.79 -8.96 -25.82
CA GLU A 145 13.82 -7.96 -25.54
C GLU A 145 13.21 -6.61 -25.09
N ILE A 146 12.16 -6.15 -25.75
CA ILE A 146 11.46 -4.90 -25.40
C ILE A 146 10.89 -5.02 -23.97
N HIS A 147 10.20 -6.09 -23.66
CA HIS A 147 9.63 -6.32 -22.31
C HIS A 147 10.73 -6.45 -21.24
N ALA A 148 11.83 -7.13 -21.54
CA ALA A 148 12.95 -7.26 -20.59
C ALA A 148 13.55 -5.89 -20.27
N LYS A 149 13.76 -5.03 -21.26
CA LYS A 149 14.24 -3.65 -21.07
C LYS A 149 13.27 -2.83 -20.20
N ASP A 150 11.96 -2.96 -20.43
CA ASP A 150 10.95 -2.24 -19.66
C ASP A 150 10.90 -2.71 -18.17
N ILE A 151 10.99 -4.02 -17.93
CA ILE A 151 11.08 -4.59 -16.58
C ILE A 151 12.31 -4.07 -15.85
N LEU A 152 13.48 -4.04 -16.51
CA LEU A 152 14.72 -3.52 -15.92
C LEU A 152 14.64 -2.02 -15.60
N LYS A 153 14.00 -1.23 -16.47
CA LYS A 153 13.73 0.18 -16.24
C LYS A 153 12.81 0.37 -15.02
N THR A 154 11.76 -0.41 -14.92
CA THR A 154 10.83 -0.38 -13.79
C THR A 154 11.54 -0.75 -12.49
N LYS A 155 12.37 -1.82 -12.48
CA LYS A 155 13.21 -2.20 -11.34
C LYS A 155 14.08 -1.02 -10.87
N ALA A 156 14.77 -0.35 -11.78
CA ALA A 156 15.62 0.79 -11.45
C ALA A 156 14.84 1.97 -10.85
N VAL A 157 13.66 2.27 -11.38
CA VAL A 157 12.77 3.32 -10.86
C VAL A 157 12.31 2.98 -9.43
N MET A 158 11.84 1.77 -9.20
CA MET A 158 11.35 1.35 -7.88
C MET A 158 12.47 1.34 -6.83
N ASN A 159 13.66 0.83 -7.17
CA ASN A 159 14.80 0.84 -6.26
C ASN A 159 15.21 2.26 -5.89
N ARG A 160 15.24 3.19 -6.86
CA ARG A 160 15.55 4.60 -6.60
C ARG A 160 14.53 5.21 -5.63
N ILE A 161 13.24 5.04 -5.88
CA ILE A 161 12.18 5.56 -5.00
C ILE A 161 12.32 4.96 -3.60
N LEU A 162 12.56 3.65 -3.50
CA LEU A 162 12.72 2.98 -2.21
C LEU A 162 13.95 3.51 -1.46
N ALA A 163 15.06 3.75 -2.16
CA ALA A 163 16.27 4.36 -1.58
C ALA A 163 15.98 5.79 -1.06
N GLU A 164 15.28 6.60 -1.83
CA GLU A 164 14.87 7.95 -1.42
C GLU A 164 13.96 7.93 -0.19
N LYS A 165 12.96 7.03 -0.15
CA LYS A 165 11.99 6.94 0.95
C LYS A 165 12.59 6.36 2.23
N THR A 166 13.56 5.44 2.13
CA THR A 166 14.20 4.79 3.28
C THR A 166 15.44 5.52 3.77
N GLY A 167 16.09 6.32 2.90
CA GLY A 167 17.38 6.93 3.17
C GLY A 167 18.55 5.95 3.06
N GLN A 168 18.33 4.75 2.52
CA GLN A 168 19.38 3.77 2.29
C GLN A 168 20.15 4.08 1.00
N PRO A 169 21.47 3.76 0.94
CA PRO A 169 22.22 3.80 -0.32
C PRO A 169 21.55 2.91 -1.39
N ILE A 170 21.57 3.37 -2.64
CA ILE A 170 20.92 2.65 -3.75
C ILE A 170 21.50 1.24 -3.92
N GLU A 171 22.82 1.08 -3.77
CA GLU A 171 23.50 -0.20 -3.89
C GLU A 171 23.07 -1.19 -2.80
N LYS A 172 22.70 -0.68 -1.61
CA LYS A 172 22.15 -1.51 -0.54
C LYS A 172 20.73 -1.95 -0.88
N VAL A 173 19.89 -1.05 -1.38
CA VAL A 173 18.52 -1.39 -1.80
C VAL A 173 18.53 -2.40 -2.92
N GLU A 174 19.37 -2.21 -3.95
CA GLU A 174 19.52 -3.14 -5.07
C GLU A 174 19.91 -4.55 -4.62
N ARG A 175 20.89 -4.64 -3.71
CA ARG A 175 21.33 -5.93 -3.15
C ARG A 175 20.23 -6.59 -2.30
N ASP A 176 19.59 -5.83 -1.41
CA ASP A 176 18.62 -6.35 -0.45
C ASP A 176 17.30 -6.73 -1.13
N THR A 177 16.93 -6.07 -2.24
CA THR A 177 15.75 -6.40 -3.04
C THR A 177 15.99 -7.48 -4.09
N GLU A 178 17.21 -7.97 -4.27
CA GLU A 178 17.52 -8.98 -5.31
C GLU A 178 16.76 -10.30 -5.08
N ARG A 179 16.46 -10.63 -3.83
CA ARG A 179 15.59 -11.74 -3.40
C ARG A 179 14.67 -11.28 -2.29
N ASP A 180 13.77 -12.15 -1.86
CA ASP A 180 12.86 -11.86 -0.75
C ASP A 180 13.66 -11.52 0.51
N TYR A 181 13.51 -10.27 0.95
CA TYR A 181 14.14 -9.76 2.16
C TYR A 181 13.06 -9.44 3.18
N PHE A 182 12.93 -10.33 4.15
CA PHE A 182 11.93 -10.21 5.22
C PHE A 182 12.48 -9.41 6.39
N LEU A 183 11.62 -8.55 6.94
CA LEU A 183 11.90 -7.73 8.12
C LEU A 183 10.72 -7.83 9.08
N ASP A 184 11.02 -7.88 10.38
CA ASP A 184 10.05 -7.57 11.41
C ASP A 184 9.81 -6.04 11.51
N ALA A 185 8.94 -5.63 12.42
CA ALA A 185 8.57 -4.22 12.54
C ALA A 185 9.75 -3.32 12.97
N GLU A 186 10.59 -3.77 13.89
CA GLU A 186 11.76 -3.01 14.36
C GLU A 186 12.89 -2.99 13.32
N GLU A 187 13.12 -4.08 12.62
CA GLU A 187 14.03 -4.15 11.49
C GLU A 187 13.59 -3.21 10.36
N ALA A 188 12.28 -3.18 10.06
CA ALA A 188 11.72 -2.28 9.06
C ALA A 188 11.88 -0.80 9.45
N LYS A 189 11.76 -0.48 10.73
CA LYS A 189 12.04 0.85 11.26
C LYS A 189 13.53 1.19 11.14
N ALA A 190 14.42 0.29 11.53
CA ALA A 190 15.87 0.49 11.41
C ALA A 190 16.31 0.63 9.93
N TYR A 191 15.62 -0.05 9.02
CA TYR A 191 15.85 0.08 7.57
C TYR A 191 15.35 1.40 7.01
N GLY A 192 14.35 2.02 7.65
CA GLY A 192 13.72 3.26 7.20
C GLY A 192 12.45 3.07 6.36
N LEU A 193 11.90 1.85 6.31
CA LEU A 193 10.63 1.55 5.63
C LEU A 193 9.44 2.13 6.41
N VAL A 194 9.55 2.18 7.73
CA VAL A 194 8.61 2.86 8.62
C VAL A 194 9.34 3.79 9.58
N ASP A 195 8.62 4.71 10.20
CA ASP A 195 9.19 5.68 11.13
C ASP A 195 8.95 5.25 12.59
N GLN A 196 7.88 4.49 12.83
CA GLN A 196 7.45 4.12 14.19
C GLN A 196 6.90 2.70 14.24
N VAL A 197 7.12 2.06 15.40
CA VAL A 197 6.41 0.82 15.76
C VAL A 197 5.50 1.16 16.94
N LEU A 198 4.19 0.97 16.79
CA LEU A 198 3.19 1.34 17.79
C LEU A 198 2.44 0.12 18.30
N ALA A 199 2.56 -0.18 19.60
CA ALA A 199 1.79 -1.22 20.28
C ALA A 199 0.37 -0.75 20.62
N HIS A 200 0.18 0.55 20.83
CA HIS A 200 -1.09 1.16 21.20
C HIS A 200 -1.32 2.43 20.37
N ARG A 201 -2.59 2.75 20.16
CA ARG A 201 -2.97 4.01 19.51
C ARG A 201 -2.64 5.16 20.46
N PRO A 202 -1.95 6.23 19.99
CA PRO A 202 -1.64 7.41 20.81
C PRO A 202 -2.87 8.20 21.19
#